data_c3190f3c4b74952b9a334f26817c6aef
#
_entry.id   c3190f3c4b74952b9a334f26817c6aef
#
_cell.length_a   1.000
_cell.length_b   1.000
_cell.length_c   1.000
_cell.angle_alpha   90.00
_cell.angle_beta   90.00
_cell.angle_gamma   90.00
#
_symmetry.space_group_name_H-M   'P 1'
#
loop_
_entity.id
_entity.type
_entity.pdbx_description
1 polymer ?
#
loop_
_entity_poly.entity_id
_entity_poly.type
_entity_poly.pdbx_seq_one_letter_code
_entity_poly.pdbx_strand_id
1 'polypeptide(L)'
;MKTLLLKNTEEDIKTAAELLKNGGVVGIPTETVYGLAADALNPEAVKKIFKAKGRPGDNPLIVHICDFSDIERLNLVTKIPDTAKKLADAFWPGPLTMIMKKSDVIPNEVSAGLDTVAIRFPSHKTAQAIIRESGTVLAAPSANISGSPSPTTAQHVMNDMDGKIDAVLDGGASEVGLESTVITLAGAVPRVLRPGGITVEMLESVLGKVEVDDAVLHKLADNVKVASPGMKYKHYAPRARVILLKCNDEQYIDYVNKKAAEGVAALCCDEDIPLLKTPVFSLGKRNDYTRQAHTLFDELRRIDEDDSVKVVYSRLPKTNGVGMAVYNRLIRAAGFEVIDLEQN
;
A
#
# COMPACT_ATOMS: atom_id res chain seq x y z
N MET A 1 4.30 -12.88 23.73
CA MET A 1 5.63 -12.52 23.13
C MET A 1 5.70 -11.00 23.12
N LYS A 2 6.86 -10.38 23.40
CA LYS A 2 7.03 -8.91 23.26
C LYS A 2 7.70 -8.67 21.93
N THR A 3 7.16 -7.78 21.11
CA THR A 3 7.79 -7.36 19.84
C THR A 3 8.97 -6.45 20.13
N LEU A 4 10.11 -6.71 19.50
CA LEU A 4 11.30 -5.86 19.63
C LEU A 4 11.15 -4.61 18.76
N LEU A 5 11.48 -3.44 19.29
CA LEU A 5 11.65 -2.23 18.48
C LEU A 5 13.15 -2.01 18.25
N LEU A 6 13.60 -2.27 17.03
CA LEU A 6 14.97 -2.14 16.57
C LEU A 6 15.20 -0.75 15.96
N LYS A 7 16.42 -0.24 16.08
CA LYS A 7 16.86 1.01 15.46
C LYS A 7 17.49 0.73 14.09
N ASN A 8 17.77 1.78 13.33
CA ASN A 8 18.41 1.65 12.02
C ASN A 8 19.95 1.62 12.13
N THR A 9 20.48 0.68 12.95
CA THR A 9 21.93 0.43 13.09
C THR A 9 22.31 -0.84 12.35
N GLU A 10 23.59 -1.02 12.02
CA GLU A 10 24.07 -2.26 11.37
C GLU A 10 23.79 -3.50 12.22
N GLU A 11 23.91 -3.42 13.54
CA GLU A 11 23.63 -4.50 14.47
C GLU A 11 22.15 -4.89 14.47
N ASP A 12 21.26 -3.88 14.49
CA ASP A 12 19.83 -4.10 14.45
C ASP A 12 19.37 -4.66 13.09
N ILE A 13 19.97 -4.22 11.97
CA ILE A 13 19.74 -4.79 10.63
C ILE A 13 20.12 -6.27 10.60
N LYS A 14 21.27 -6.64 11.16
CA LYS A 14 21.69 -8.05 11.28
C LYS A 14 20.73 -8.84 12.16
N THR A 15 20.29 -8.26 13.28
CA THR A 15 19.29 -8.90 14.16
C THR A 15 17.99 -9.16 13.43
N ALA A 16 17.46 -8.18 12.67
CA ALA A 16 16.26 -8.33 11.87
C ALA A 16 16.45 -9.43 10.78
N ALA A 17 17.60 -9.44 10.11
CA ALA A 17 17.93 -10.45 9.10
C ALA A 17 18.02 -11.88 9.68
N GLU A 18 18.62 -12.05 10.85
CA GLU A 18 18.70 -13.34 11.56
C GLU A 18 17.29 -13.83 11.98
N LEU A 19 16.42 -12.94 12.47
CA LEU A 19 15.04 -13.30 12.77
C LEU A 19 14.32 -13.83 11.51
N LEU A 20 14.48 -13.15 10.36
CA LEU A 20 13.89 -13.58 9.08
C LEU A 20 14.45 -14.92 8.59
N LYS A 21 15.79 -15.15 8.66
CA LYS A 21 16.44 -16.42 8.34
C LYS A 21 15.87 -17.58 9.16
N ASN A 22 15.54 -17.33 10.42
CA ASN A 22 14.97 -18.33 11.33
C ASN A 22 13.43 -18.46 11.18
N GLY A 23 12.86 -17.93 10.10
CA GLY A 23 11.42 -18.01 9.82
C GLY A 23 10.56 -17.11 10.71
N GLY A 24 11.14 -16.04 11.25
CA GLY A 24 10.44 -15.00 12.00
C GLY A 24 9.72 -14.00 11.08
N VAL A 25 8.99 -13.05 11.69
CA VAL A 25 8.24 -12.00 11.01
C VAL A 25 8.68 -10.64 11.56
N VAL A 26 9.12 -9.74 10.66
CA VAL A 26 9.67 -8.44 11.02
C VAL A 26 8.95 -7.32 10.26
N GLY A 27 8.56 -6.26 10.97
CA GLY A 27 8.12 -5.01 10.35
C GLY A 27 9.33 -4.26 9.79
N ILE A 28 9.37 -4.01 8.48
CA ILE A 28 10.49 -3.34 7.81
C ILE A 28 10.06 -2.03 7.16
N PRO A 29 10.92 -0.98 7.20
CA PRO A 29 10.64 0.27 6.51
C PRO A 29 10.79 0.10 5.00
N THR A 30 9.91 0.75 4.22
CA THR A 30 10.14 0.97 2.78
C THR A 30 9.80 2.41 2.43
N GLU A 31 10.18 2.86 1.23
CA GLU A 31 9.84 4.20 0.75
C GLU A 31 8.34 4.41 0.56
N THR A 32 7.57 3.33 0.43
CA THR A 32 6.11 3.38 0.22
C THR A 32 5.32 3.35 1.52
N VAL A 33 5.33 2.21 2.20
CA VAL A 33 4.72 1.96 3.52
C VAL A 33 5.56 0.89 4.23
N TYR A 34 5.41 0.75 5.54
CA TYR A 34 6.05 -0.37 6.25
C TYR A 34 5.49 -1.71 5.78
N GLY A 35 6.40 -2.66 5.51
CA GLY A 35 6.10 -4.03 5.12
C GLY A 35 6.21 -5.02 6.27
N LEU A 36 5.31 -5.99 6.33
CA LEU A 36 5.40 -7.12 7.26
C LEU A 36 6.12 -8.27 6.57
N ALA A 37 7.42 -8.38 6.82
CA ALA A 37 8.32 -9.24 6.08
C ALA A 37 8.49 -10.62 6.71
N ALA A 38 8.57 -11.64 5.87
CA ALA A 38 9.04 -12.99 6.19
C ALA A 38 9.72 -13.60 4.96
N ASP A 39 10.50 -14.67 5.13
CA ASP A 39 11.12 -15.40 4.03
C ASP A 39 10.05 -15.89 3.03
N ALA A 40 10.12 -15.38 1.79
CA ALA A 40 9.15 -15.68 0.75
C ALA A 40 9.23 -17.13 0.26
N LEU A 41 10.35 -17.80 0.44
CA LEU A 41 10.59 -19.19 0.01
C LEU A 41 10.25 -20.19 1.12
N ASN A 42 9.88 -19.71 2.32
CA ASN A 42 9.48 -20.54 3.46
C ASN A 42 7.95 -20.42 3.69
N PRO A 43 7.13 -21.43 3.28
CA PRO A 43 5.68 -21.40 3.44
C PRO A 43 5.22 -21.19 4.90
N GLU A 44 5.93 -21.76 5.87
CA GLU A 44 5.57 -21.63 7.29
C GLU A 44 5.81 -20.22 7.82
N ALA A 45 6.88 -19.54 7.36
CA ALA A 45 7.12 -18.14 7.67
C ALA A 45 6.04 -17.24 7.05
N VAL A 46 5.65 -17.50 5.80
CA VAL A 46 4.58 -16.77 5.10
C VAL A 46 3.24 -16.92 5.82
N LYS A 47 2.88 -18.09 6.33
CA LYS A 47 1.65 -18.33 7.11
C LYS A 47 1.59 -17.47 8.37
N LYS A 48 2.73 -17.17 9.00
CA LYS A 48 2.80 -16.28 10.17
C LYS A 48 2.39 -14.85 9.82
N ILE A 49 2.70 -14.35 8.60
CA ILE A 49 2.22 -13.05 8.12
C ILE A 49 0.69 -13.00 8.14
N PHE A 50 0.03 -13.98 7.52
CA PHE A 50 -1.44 -14.04 7.48
C PHE A 50 -2.05 -14.10 8.88
N LYS A 51 -1.46 -14.91 9.77
CA LYS A 51 -1.89 -15.02 11.16
C LYS A 51 -1.77 -13.69 11.92
N ALA A 52 -0.61 -13.01 11.81
CA ALA A 52 -0.38 -11.74 12.50
C ALA A 52 -1.35 -10.64 12.06
N LYS A 53 -1.66 -10.59 10.75
CA LYS A 53 -2.57 -9.61 10.15
C LYS A 53 -4.06 -9.93 10.36
N GLY A 54 -4.43 -11.15 10.73
CA GLY A 54 -5.82 -11.62 10.65
C GLY A 54 -6.34 -11.61 9.19
N ARG A 55 -5.47 -11.89 8.21
CA ARG A 55 -5.77 -11.80 6.77
C ARG A 55 -6.06 -13.19 6.19
N PRO A 56 -7.11 -13.35 5.35
CA PRO A 56 -7.30 -14.57 4.58
C PRO A 56 -6.13 -14.84 3.63
N GLY A 57 -5.78 -16.12 3.42
CA GLY A 57 -4.68 -16.54 2.55
C GLY A 57 -5.00 -16.51 1.04
N ASP A 58 -6.14 -15.97 0.63
CA ASP A 58 -6.63 -15.88 -0.75
C ASP A 58 -6.16 -14.62 -1.51
N ASN A 59 -5.27 -13.84 -0.90
CA ASN A 59 -4.79 -12.58 -1.45
C ASN A 59 -3.25 -12.60 -1.54
N PRO A 60 -2.65 -12.59 -2.75
CA PRO A 60 -1.23 -12.81 -2.96
C PRO A 60 -0.36 -11.76 -2.27
N LEU A 61 0.91 -12.08 -2.05
CA LEU A 61 1.91 -11.22 -1.45
C LEU A 61 2.91 -10.73 -2.50
N ILE A 62 3.59 -9.62 -2.19
CA ILE A 62 4.66 -9.07 -3.03
C ILE A 62 5.99 -9.56 -2.51
N VAL A 63 6.79 -10.17 -3.39
CA VAL A 63 8.17 -10.58 -3.11
C VAL A 63 9.11 -9.39 -3.30
N HIS A 64 9.88 -9.08 -2.28
CA HIS A 64 10.85 -7.99 -2.28
C HIS A 64 12.26 -8.55 -2.49
N ILE A 65 12.98 -7.96 -3.46
CA ILE A 65 14.36 -8.29 -3.83
C ILE A 65 15.28 -7.11 -3.50
N CYS A 66 16.59 -7.32 -3.46
CA CYS A 66 17.57 -6.25 -3.30
C CYS A 66 18.55 -6.10 -4.47
N ASP A 67 18.38 -6.92 -5.51
CA ASP A 67 19.09 -6.85 -6.77
C ASP A 67 18.19 -7.42 -7.87
N PHE A 68 18.27 -6.86 -9.09
CA PHE A 68 17.49 -7.37 -10.23
C PHE A 68 17.90 -8.82 -10.61
N SER A 69 19.17 -9.15 -10.45
CA SER A 69 19.71 -10.49 -10.71
C SER A 69 19.14 -11.56 -9.78
N ASP A 70 18.55 -11.19 -8.63
CA ASP A 70 17.89 -12.15 -7.72
C ASP A 70 16.75 -12.91 -8.42
N ILE A 71 16.11 -12.28 -9.42
CA ILE A 71 15.02 -12.91 -10.17
C ILE A 71 15.50 -14.15 -10.91
N GLU A 72 16.67 -14.08 -11.57
CA GLU A 72 17.28 -15.21 -12.29
C GLU A 72 18.00 -16.14 -11.32
N ARG A 73 18.83 -15.60 -10.44
CA ARG A 73 19.63 -16.36 -9.48
C ARG A 73 18.80 -17.31 -8.61
N LEU A 74 17.62 -16.85 -8.20
CA LEU A 74 16.69 -17.64 -7.37
C LEU A 74 15.57 -18.29 -8.19
N ASN A 75 15.60 -18.13 -9.51
CA ASN A 75 14.60 -18.69 -10.43
C ASN A 75 13.16 -18.32 -10.01
N LEU A 76 12.90 -17.04 -9.68
CA LEU A 76 11.60 -16.61 -9.15
C LEU A 76 10.48 -16.62 -10.20
N VAL A 77 10.82 -16.44 -11.47
CA VAL A 77 9.90 -16.42 -12.61
C VAL A 77 10.36 -17.36 -13.72
N THR A 78 9.43 -17.85 -14.51
CA THR A 78 9.73 -18.77 -15.65
C THR A 78 10.47 -18.05 -16.78
N LYS A 79 10.23 -16.74 -16.95
CA LYS A 79 10.89 -15.88 -17.95
C LYS A 79 10.73 -14.43 -17.53
N ILE A 80 11.79 -13.64 -17.67
CA ILE A 80 11.76 -12.18 -17.50
C ILE A 80 11.39 -11.56 -18.87
N PRO A 81 10.21 -10.91 -19.01
CA PRO A 81 9.85 -10.22 -20.26
C PRO A 81 10.75 -9.01 -20.51
N ASP A 82 10.96 -8.63 -21.76
CA ASP A 82 11.72 -7.41 -22.10
C ASP A 82 11.05 -6.14 -21.57
N THR A 83 9.72 -6.13 -21.48
CA THR A 83 8.95 -5.07 -20.83
C THR A 83 9.33 -4.91 -19.33
N ALA A 84 9.60 -6.02 -18.63
CA ALA A 84 10.05 -5.98 -17.25
C ALA A 84 11.45 -5.36 -17.10
N LYS A 85 12.36 -5.67 -18.03
CA LYS A 85 13.72 -5.06 -18.04
C LYS A 85 13.63 -3.55 -18.24
N LYS A 86 12.86 -3.09 -19.25
CA LYS A 86 12.65 -1.65 -19.51
C LYS A 86 12.07 -0.91 -18.29
N LEU A 87 11.09 -1.50 -17.60
CA LEU A 87 10.50 -0.93 -16.41
C LEU A 87 11.45 -0.94 -15.21
N ALA A 88 12.27 -1.99 -15.08
CA ALA A 88 13.30 -2.07 -14.04
C ALA A 88 14.36 -0.99 -14.25
N ASP A 89 14.86 -0.82 -15.46
CA ASP A 89 15.85 0.21 -15.82
C ASP A 89 15.33 1.62 -15.52
N ALA A 90 14.02 1.86 -15.70
CA ALA A 90 13.41 3.16 -15.51
C ALA A 90 13.00 3.46 -14.05
N PHE A 91 12.55 2.42 -13.29
CA PHE A 91 11.84 2.64 -12.03
C PHE A 91 12.32 1.79 -10.85
N TRP A 92 13.32 0.90 -11.03
CA TRP A 92 13.91 0.13 -9.94
C TRP A 92 15.36 0.57 -9.66
N PRO A 93 15.73 0.63 -8.37
CA PRO A 93 14.90 0.42 -7.18
C PRO A 93 13.85 1.54 -7.01
N GLY A 94 12.61 1.16 -6.62
CA GLY A 94 11.53 2.15 -6.47
C GLY A 94 10.13 1.58 -6.21
N PRO A 95 9.12 2.46 -6.24
CA PRO A 95 7.74 2.13 -5.84
C PRO A 95 6.92 1.48 -6.97
N LEU A 96 7.54 0.57 -7.74
CA LEU A 96 6.90 -0.23 -8.78
C LEU A 96 6.95 -1.72 -8.44
N THR A 97 5.82 -2.39 -8.56
CA THR A 97 5.68 -3.85 -8.45
C THR A 97 5.27 -4.42 -9.79
N MET A 98 6.00 -5.42 -10.29
CA MET A 98 5.71 -6.12 -11.54
C MET A 98 5.21 -7.52 -11.27
N ILE A 99 4.07 -7.89 -11.89
CA ILE A 99 3.52 -9.25 -11.84
C ILE A 99 3.94 -10.01 -13.10
N MET A 100 4.60 -11.14 -12.90
CA MET A 100 5.12 -12.02 -13.94
C MET A 100 4.72 -13.48 -13.68
N LYS A 101 4.89 -14.37 -14.66
CA LYS A 101 4.64 -15.81 -14.48
C LYS A 101 5.64 -16.39 -13.49
N LYS A 102 5.14 -16.96 -12.39
CA LYS A 102 5.97 -17.55 -11.34
C LYS A 102 6.62 -18.86 -11.81
N SER A 103 7.74 -19.20 -11.22
CA SER A 103 8.29 -20.55 -11.25
C SER A 103 7.79 -21.40 -10.07
N ASP A 104 8.17 -22.65 -10.04
CA ASP A 104 7.77 -23.60 -8.99
C ASP A 104 8.42 -23.34 -7.61
N VAL A 105 9.47 -22.52 -7.56
CA VAL A 105 10.11 -22.17 -6.26
C VAL A 105 9.24 -21.24 -5.42
N ILE A 106 8.30 -20.52 -6.05
CA ILE A 106 7.40 -19.61 -5.33
C ILE A 106 6.26 -20.42 -4.69
N PRO A 107 6.15 -20.44 -3.35
CA PRO A 107 5.10 -21.15 -2.64
C PRO A 107 3.70 -20.64 -3.01
N ASN A 108 2.72 -21.53 -2.93
CA ASN A 108 1.31 -21.17 -3.14
C ASN A 108 0.79 -20.18 -2.10
N GLU A 109 1.34 -20.20 -0.89
CA GLU A 109 1.05 -19.24 0.16
C GLU A 109 1.40 -17.80 -0.27
N VAL A 110 2.47 -17.60 -1.05
CA VAL A 110 2.84 -16.29 -1.59
C VAL A 110 1.95 -15.88 -2.75
N SER A 111 1.69 -16.81 -3.68
CA SER A 111 0.93 -16.54 -4.89
C SER A 111 -0.60 -16.66 -4.70
N ALA A 112 -1.09 -17.10 -3.55
CA ALA A 112 -2.50 -17.46 -3.31
C ALA A 112 -3.04 -18.43 -4.39
N GLY A 113 -2.19 -19.37 -4.85
CA GLY A 113 -2.52 -20.35 -5.88
C GLY A 113 -2.64 -19.79 -7.29
N LEU A 114 -2.17 -18.55 -7.54
CA LEU A 114 -2.05 -18.01 -8.91
C LEU A 114 -0.80 -18.56 -9.60
N ASP A 115 -0.78 -18.52 -10.93
CA ASP A 115 0.37 -18.84 -11.77
C ASP A 115 1.35 -17.67 -11.95
N THR A 116 1.16 -16.60 -11.18
CA THR A 116 1.93 -15.37 -11.23
C THR A 116 2.50 -15.02 -9.86
N VAL A 117 3.56 -14.22 -9.86
CA VAL A 117 4.16 -13.62 -8.67
C VAL A 117 4.38 -12.13 -8.89
N ALA A 118 4.12 -11.35 -7.85
CA ALA A 118 4.40 -9.92 -7.78
C ALA A 118 5.80 -9.71 -7.19
N ILE A 119 6.68 -8.99 -7.89
CA ILE A 119 8.06 -8.73 -7.47
C ILE A 119 8.29 -7.22 -7.42
N ARG A 120 9.04 -6.78 -6.40
CA ARG A 120 9.43 -5.39 -6.21
C ARG A 120 10.86 -5.27 -5.71
N PHE A 121 11.56 -4.26 -6.19
CA PHE A 121 12.86 -3.85 -5.68
C PHE A 121 12.71 -2.47 -5.00
N PRO A 122 12.54 -2.40 -3.66
CA PRO A 122 12.33 -1.14 -2.94
C PRO A 122 13.58 -0.26 -2.97
N SER A 123 13.40 1.07 -3.00
CA SER A 123 14.51 2.03 -2.97
C SER A 123 15.07 2.28 -1.57
N HIS A 124 14.33 1.94 -0.51
CA HIS A 124 14.73 2.17 0.88
C HIS A 124 15.98 1.37 1.25
N LYS A 125 17.06 2.06 1.63
CA LYS A 125 18.38 1.44 1.89
C LYS A 125 18.35 0.38 2.97
N THR A 126 17.60 0.63 4.04
CA THR A 126 17.46 -0.34 5.15
C THR A 126 16.73 -1.61 4.69
N ALA A 127 15.66 -1.48 3.87
CA ALA A 127 14.99 -2.65 3.30
C ALA A 127 15.95 -3.50 2.45
N GLN A 128 16.72 -2.85 1.57
CA GLN A 128 17.73 -3.53 0.75
C GLN A 128 18.80 -4.23 1.60
N ALA A 129 19.27 -3.57 2.68
CA ALA A 129 20.25 -4.15 3.59
C ALA A 129 19.70 -5.39 4.31
N ILE A 130 18.48 -5.32 4.85
CA ILE A 130 17.81 -6.45 5.51
C ILE A 130 17.65 -7.63 4.53
N ILE A 131 17.18 -7.39 3.30
CA ILE A 131 17.03 -8.44 2.28
C ILE A 131 18.38 -9.08 1.97
N ARG A 132 19.42 -8.26 1.77
CA ARG A 132 20.78 -8.74 1.49
C ARG A 132 21.34 -9.57 2.64
N GLU A 133 21.28 -9.07 3.87
CA GLU A 133 21.77 -9.75 5.07
C GLU A 133 20.99 -11.02 5.39
N SER A 134 19.68 -11.05 5.08
CA SER A 134 18.87 -12.27 5.25
C SER A 134 19.26 -13.39 4.27
N GLY A 135 19.90 -13.07 3.15
CA GLY A 135 20.31 -14.03 2.13
C GLY A 135 19.15 -14.66 1.34
N THR A 136 17.92 -14.18 1.54
CA THR A 136 16.69 -14.64 0.86
C THR A 136 15.87 -13.46 0.34
N VAL A 137 14.77 -13.74 -0.36
CA VAL A 137 13.79 -12.74 -0.78
C VAL A 137 12.63 -12.73 0.18
N LEU A 138 12.01 -11.56 0.40
CA LEU A 138 11.02 -11.38 1.46
C LEU A 138 9.62 -11.17 0.90
N ALA A 139 8.66 -11.96 1.35
CA ALA A 139 7.23 -11.65 1.15
C ALA A 139 6.83 -10.55 2.15
N ALA A 140 6.34 -9.43 1.66
CA ALA A 140 5.98 -8.31 2.53
C ALA A 140 4.71 -7.56 2.06
N PRO A 141 3.53 -7.88 2.59
CA PRO A 141 2.38 -6.98 2.54
C PRO A 141 2.59 -5.79 3.49
N SER A 142 1.71 -4.77 3.46
CA SER A 142 1.72 -3.68 4.46
C SER A 142 1.60 -4.21 5.89
N ALA A 143 2.28 -3.59 6.85
CA ALA A 143 2.41 -4.10 8.23
C ALA A 143 1.26 -3.67 9.17
N ASN A 144 0.01 -3.58 8.67
CA ASN A 144 -1.21 -3.26 9.43
C ASN A 144 -2.08 -4.49 9.68
N ILE A 145 -2.99 -4.39 10.63
CA ILE A 145 -4.15 -5.30 10.76
C ILE A 145 -4.98 -5.21 9.47
N SER A 146 -5.47 -6.35 8.98
CA SER A 146 -6.22 -6.40 7.71
C SER A 146 -7.43 -5.46 7.74
N GLY A 147 -7.53 -4.59 6.72
CA GLY A 147 -8.61 -3.61 6.57
C GLY A 147 -8.26 -2.19 7.05
N SER A 148 -7.35 -2.04 8.02
CA SER A 148 -6.92 -0.74 8.56
C SER A 148 -6.03 0.04 7.59
N PRO A 149 -5.81 1.37 7.79
CA PRO A 149 -4.87 2.15 7.00
C PRO A 149 -3.45 1.60 7.07
N SER A 150 -2.69 1.66 5.95
CA SER A 150 -1.32 1.16 5.91
C SER A 150 -0.39 1.97 6.82
N PRO A 151 0.61 1.35 7.47
CA PRO A 151 1.52 2.03 8.38
C PRO A 151 2.61 2.77 7.60
N THR A 152 2.86 4.02 7.94
CA THR A 152 3.91 4.88 7.36
C THR A 152 5.06 5.15 8.32
N THR A 153 4.94 4.70 9.58
CA THR A 153 5.97 4.81 10.63
C THR A 153 6.09 3.51 11.41
N ALA A 154 7.22 3.32 12.09
CA ALA A 154 7.42 2.18 13.00
C ALA A 154 6.40 2.17 14.15
N GLN A 155 6.00 3.35 14.64
CA GLN A 155 4.99 3.45 15.69
C GLN A 155 3.63 2.93 15.24
N HIS A 156 3.22 3.21 13.98
CA HIS A 156 1.99 2.63 13.41
C HIS A 156 2.05 1.10 13.38
N VAL A 157 3.22 0.53 13.05
CA VAL A 157 3.40 -0.92 13.07
C VAL A 157 3.32 -1.47 14.49
N MET A 158 3.97 -0.81 15.46
CA MET A 158 3.89 -1.22 16.86
C MET A 158 2.46 -1.17 17.39
N ASN A 159 1.69 -0.13 17.06
CA ASN A 159 0.28 -0.03 17.47
C ASN A 159 -0.56 -1.22 16.97
N ASP A 160 -0.29 -1.71 15.76
CA ASP A 160 -1.05 -2.80 15.12
C ASP A 160 -0.52 -4.21 15.49
N MET A 161 0.80 -4.36 15.66
CA MET A 161 1.51 -5.65 15.63
C MET A 161 2.24 -6.02 16.93
N ASP A 162 2.26 -5.17 17.96
CA ASP A 162 2.90 -5.54 19.22
C ASP A 162 2.35 -6.85 19.79
N GLY A 163 3.24 -7.71 20.23
CA GLY A 163 2.90 -9.05 20.73
C GLY A 163 2.57 -10.10 19.66
N LYS A 164 2.51 -9.73 18.35
CA LYS A 164 2.12 -10.62 17.24
C LYS A 164 3.29 -11.00 16.32
N ILE A 165 4.37 -10.22 16.33
CA ILE A 165 5.55 -10.38 15.46
C ILE A 165 6.84 -10.28 16.27
N ASP A 166 7.96 -10.68 15.68
CA ASP A 166 9.23 -10.78 16.39
C ASP A 166 9.87 -9.41 16.61
N ALA A 167 9.88 -8.56 15.58
CA ALA A 167 10.48 -7.22 15.67
C ALA A 167 9.85 -6.22 14.70
N VAL A 168 10.10 -4.93 14.95
CA VAL A 168 9.89 -3.82 14.02
C VAL A 168 11.21 -3.05 13.95
N LEU A 169 11.72 -2.80 12.74
CA LEU A 169 12.90 -1.95 12.56
C LEU A 169 12.44 -0.55 12.16
N ASP A 170 12.82 0.45 12.98
CA ASP A 170 12.50 1.86 12.75
C ASP A 170 13.50 2.46 11.77
N GLY A 171 13.05 2.71 10.55
CA GLY A 171 13.81 3.40 9.48
C GLY A 171 13.29 4.81 9.18
N GLY A 172 12.48 5.39 10.08
CA GLY A 172 11.83 6.68 9.87
C GLY A 172 10.51 6.58 9.11
N ALA A 173 9.93 7.72 8.75
CA ALA A 173 8.67 7.79 8.00
C ALA A 173 8.87 7.44 6.53
N SER A 174 7.88 6.77 5.94
CA SER A 174 7.87 6.43 4.51
C SER A 174 7.72 7.67 3.65
N GLU A 175 8.58 7.84 2.62
CA GLU A 175 8.64 9.04 1.79
C GLU A 175 7.43 9.20 0.86
N VAL A 176 6.93 8.10 0.28
CA VAL A 176 5.79 8.11 -0.67
C VAL A 176 4.45 8.09 0.05
N GLY A 177 4.34 7.35 1.15
CA GLY A 177 3.15 7.29 2.01
C GLY A 177 2.02 6.41 1.48
N LEU A 178 2.06 5.95 0.23
CA LEU A 178 1.12 4.98 -0.36
C LEU A 178 1.87 3.75 -0.88
N GLU A 179 1.17 2.62 -0.99
CA GLU A 179 1.74 1.40 -1.55
C GLU A 179 2.15 1.58 -3.03
N SER A 180 3.09 0.75 -3.46
CA SER A 180 3.62 0.72 -4.83
C SER A 180 2.54 0.64 -5.90
N THR A 181 2.81 1.21 -7.07
CA THR A 181 2.10 0.88 -8.30
C THR A 181 2.27 -0.60 -8.61
N VAL A 182 1.19 -1.27 -9.00
CA VAL A 182 1.22 -2.69 -9.41
C VAL A 182 0.80 -2.80 -10.85
N ILE A 183 1.68 -3.35 -11.70
CA ILE A 183 1.44 -3.61 -13.12
C ILE A 183 1.58 -5.11 -13.40
N THR A 184 0.65 -5.69 -14.13
CA THR A 184 0.81 -7.05 -14.63
C THR A 184 1.38 -7.06 -16.04
N LEU A 185 2.39 -7.92 -16.23
CA LEU A 185 3.07 -8.20 -17.49
C LEU A 185 2.76 -9.61 -18.00
N ALA A 186 1.86 -10.32 -17.34
CA ALA A 186 1.48 -11.69 -17.71
C ALA A 186 0.46 -11.77 -18.86
N GLY A 187 -0.15 -10.64 -19.23
CA GLY A 187 -1.10 -10.53 -20.35
C GLY A 187 -0.46 -10.07 -21.67
N ALA A 188 -1.28 -9.94 -22.72
CA ALA A 188 -0.84 -9.42 -24.01
C ALA A 188 -0.48 -7.91 -23.96
N VAL A 189 -1.17 -7.14 -23.12
CA VAL A 189 -0.92 -5.72 -22.91
C VAL A 189 -0.65 -5.50 -21.42
N PRO A 190 0.41 -4.75 -21.06
CA PRO A 190 0.67 -4.37 -19.67
C PRO A 190 -0.53 -3.63 -19.07
N ARG A 191 -0.94 -4.02 -17.84
CA ARG A 191 -2.14 -3.45 -17.20
C ARG A 191 -1.86 -3.08 -15.76
N VAL A 192 -2.21 -1.85 -15.37
CA VAL A 192 -2.14 -1.35 -14.00
C VAL A 192 -3.31 -1.91 -13.20
N LEU A 193 -2.99 -2.66 -12.13
CA LEU A 193 -3.96 -3.24 -11.20
C LEU A 193 -4.13 -2.41 -9.93
N ARG A 194 -3.12 -1.60 -9.58
CA ARG A 194 -3.15 -0.69 -8.45
C ARG A 194 -2.31 0.55 -8.78
N PRO A 195 -2.87 1.75 -8.79
CA PRO A 195 -2.09 2.99 -8.98
C PRO A 195 -1.29 3.31 -7.71
N GLY A 196 -0.16 3.99 -7.88
CA GLY A 196 0.75 4.41 -6.82
C GLY A 196 1.64 5.57 -7.27
N GLY A 197 2.85 5.68 -6.70
CA GLY A 197 3.79 6.77 -7.01
C GLY A 197 4.30 6.76 -8.46
N ILE A 198 4.40 5.60 -9.12
CA ILE A 198 4.64 5.53 -10.57
C ILE A 198 3.29 5.62 -11.27
N THR A 199 3.09 6.70 -12.03
CA THR A 199 1.79 6.98 -12.67
C THR A 199 1.61 6.23 -13.98
N VAL A 200 0.38 6.19 -14.50
CA VAL A 200 0.08 5.55 -15.80
C VAL A 200 0.86 6.24 -16.91
N GLU A 201 0.92 7.57 -16.89
CA GLU A 201 1.64 8.38 -17.89
C GLU A 201 3.15 8.09 -17.87
N MET A 202 3.75 7.86 -16.69
CA MET A 202 5.16 7.44 -16.57
C MET A 202 5.38 6.06 -17.18
N LEU A 203 4.47 5.11 -16.92
CA LEU A 203 4.55 3.76 -17.51
C LEU A 203 4.39 3.81 -19.05
N GLU A 204 3.46 4.61 -19.55
CA GLU A 204 3.25 4.81 -20.99
C GLU A 204 4.45 5.45 -21.68
N SER A 205 5.19 6.33 -21.01
CA SER A 205 6.42 6.93 -21.56
C SER A 205 7.50 5.88 -21.85
N VAL A 206 7.49 4.73 -21.12
CA VAL A 206 8.47 3.65 -21.28
C VAL A 206 7.96 2.54 -22.21
N LEU A 207 6.69 2.17 -22.07
CA LEU A 207 6.10 1.01 -22.73
C LEU A 207 5.23 1.35 -23.94
N GLY A 208 4.84 2.61 -24.12
CA GLY A 208 3.81 3.03 -25.06
C GLY A 208 2.40 2.79 -24.48
N LYS A 209 1.72 1.73 -24.93
CA LYS A 209 0.36 1.43 -24.47
C LYS A 209 0.36 0.70 -23.12
N VAL A 210 -0.38 1.25 -22.16
CA VAL A 210 -0.67 0.62 -20.86
C VAL A 210 -2.18 0.69 -20.60
N GLU A 211 -2.79 -0.39 -20.12
CA GLU A 211 -4.19 -0.41 -19.71
C GLU A 211 -4.33 -0.19 -18.22
N VAL A 212 -5.46 0.34 -17.78
CA VAL A 212 -5.86 0.43 -16.38
C VAL A 212 -7.01 -0.54 -16.15
N ASP A 213 -6.89 -1.39 -15.12
CA ASP A 213 -7.95 -2.34 -14.77
C ASP A 213 -9.17 -1.61 -14.20
N ASP A 214 -10.37 -2.03 -14.61
CA ASP A 214 -11.62 -1.43 -14.16
C ASP A 214 -11.78 -1.42 -12.64
N ALA A 215 -11.21 -2.41 -11.97
CA ALA A 215 -11.17 -2.49 -10.51
C ALA A 215 -10.42 -1.33 -9.84
N VAL A 216 -9.60 -0.58 -10.56
CA VAL A 216 -8.93 0.62 -10.03
C VAL A 216 -9.93 1.71 -9.67
N LEU A 217 -10.94 1.89 -10.52
CA LEU A 217 -11.91 2.98 -10.42
C LEU A 217 -13.28 2.52 -9.91
N HIS A 218 -13.63 1.24 -10.09
CA HIS A 218 -14.95 0.70 -9.82
C HIS A 218 -14.91 -0.45 -8.81
N LYS A 219 -16.04 -0.68 -8.14
CA LYS A 219 -16.23 -1.82 -7.25
C LYS A 219 -16.29 -3.11 -8.06
N LEU A 220 -15.48 -4.09 -7.69
CA LEU A 220 -15.57 -5.43 -8.27
C LEU A 220 -16.83 -6.15 -7.79
N ALA A 221 -17.38 -7.02 -8.64
CA ALA A 221 -18.39 -8.00 -8.22
C ALA A 221 -17.80 -9.01 -7.21
N ASP A 222 -18.62 -9.49 -6.29
CA ASP A 222 -18.19 -10.29 -5.13
C ASP A 222 -17.47 -11.63 -5.50
N ASN A 223 -17.64 -12.13 -6.72
CA ASN A 223 -17.13 -13.43 -7.18
C ASN A 223 -15.86 -13.35 -8.06
N VAL A 224 -15.22 -12.20 -8.19
CA VAL A 224 -14.03 -12.04 -9.03
C VAL A 224 -12.77 -12.50 -8.29
N LYS A 225 -11.97 -13.39 -8.92
CA LYS A 225 -10.66 -13.80 -8.42
C LYS A 225 -9.68 -12.65 -8.60
N VAL A 226 -9.01 -12.24 -7.52
CA VAL A 226 -8.16 -11.03 -7.49
C VAL A 226 -6.73 -11.36 -7.86
N ALA A 227 -6.16 -10.61 -8.77
CA ALA A 227 -4.78 -10.80 -9.25
C ALA A 227 -3.74 -9.94 -8.50
N SER A 228 -4.16 -9.03 -7.61
CA SER A 228 -3.27 -8.11 -6.89
C SER A 228 -3.79 -7.81 -5.47
N PRO A 229 -2.90 -7.56 -4.50
CA PRO A 229 -3.28 -7.05 -3.18
C PRO A 229 -4.10 -5.76 -3.26
N GLY A 230 -5.14 -5.65 -2.43
CA GLY A 230 -5.95 -4.42 -2.32
C GLY A 230 -7.13 -4.30 -3.28
N MET A 231 -7.47 -5.33 -4.08
CA MET A 231 -8.57 -5.25 -5.05
C MET A 231 -9.95 -5.70 -4.50
N LYS A 232 -10.01 -6.60 -3.50
CA LYS A 232 -11.25 -7.38 -3.19
C LYS A 232 -12.09 -6.84 -2.04
N TYR A 233 -11.49 -6.32 -0.99
CA TYR A 233 -12.20 -5.99 0.26
C TYR A 233 -12.23 -4.49 0.53
N LYS A 234 -13.07 -4.04 1.49
CA LYS A 234 -12.94 -2.72 2.10
C LYS A 234 -11.53 -2.65 2.69
N HIS A 235 -10.72 -1.74 2.21
CA HIS A 235 -9.33 -1.56 2.60
C HIS A 235 -9.10 -0.14 3.06
N TYR A 236 -8.08 0.04 3.91
CA TYR A 236 -7.63 1.37 4.35
C TYR A 236 -8.67 2.15 5.16
N ALA A 237 -9.73 1.48 5.61
CA ALA A 237 -10.82 2.15 6.27
C ALA A 237 -10.50 2.42 7.74
N PRO A 238 -10.62 3.67 8.20
CA PRO A 238 -10.71 3.97 9.63
C PRO A 238 -12.01 3.41 10.20
N ARG A 239 -12.14 3.39 11.54
CA ARG A 239 -13.39 3.04 12.23
C ARG A 239 -14.52 4.01 11.89
N ALA A 240 -14.18 5.31 11.75
CA ALA A 240 -15.12 6.31 11.28
C ALA A 240 -15.60 6.03 9.85
N ARG A 241 -16.87 6.32 9.59
CA ARG A 241 -17.46 6.22 8.24
C ARG A 241 -16.91 7.34 7.35
N VAL A 242 -16.18 6.98 6.31
CA VAL A 242 -15.69 7.93 5.29
C VAL A 242 -16.72 8.05 4.18
N ILE A 243 -17.09 9.27 3.81
CA ILE A 243 -18.03 9.60 2.72
C ILE A 243 -17.33 10.57 1.77
N LEU A 244 -17.30 10.23 0.49
CA LEU A 244 -16.72 11.10 -0.53
C LEU A 244 -17.78 11.98 -1.17
N LEU A 245 -17.42 13.22 -1.43
CA LEU A 245 -18.27 14.21 -2.07
C LEU A 245 -17.72 14.53 -3.46
N LYS A 246 -18.52 14.25 -4.49
CA LYS A 246 -18.27 14.72 -5.85
C LYS A 246 -18.90 16.11 -5.98
N CYS A 247 -18.08 17.15 -5.99
CA CYS A 247 -18.51 18.53 -5.85
C CYS A 247 -17.39 19.51 -6.23
N ASN A 248 -17.76 20.76 -6.46
CA ASN A 248 -16.80 21.88 -6.46
C ASN A 248 -16.44 22.33 -5.04
N ASP A 249 -15.55 23.34 -4.93
CA ASP A 249 -15.02 23.81 -3.64
C ASP A 249 -16.09 24.43 -2.73
N GLU A 250 -16.97 25.24 -3.28
CA GLU A 250 -18.04 25.91 -2.54
C GLU A 250 -19.06 24.89 -2.03
N GLN A 251 -19.50 23.97 -2.88
CA GLN A 251 -20.40 22.88 -2.51
C GLN A 251 -19.84 22.01 -1.39
N TYR A 252 -18.51 21.73 -1.40
CA TYR A 252 -17.86 20.98 -0.33
C TYR A 252 -18.01 21.69 1.02
N ILE A 253 -17.60 22.95 1.10
CA ILE A 253 -17.65 23.74 2.33
C ILE A 253 -19.08 23.86 2.85
N ASP A 254 -20.02 24.20 1.96
CA ASP A 254 -21.44 24.35 2.32
C ASP A 254 -22.02 23.04 2.86
N TYR A 255 -21.76 21.94 2.17
CA TYR A 255 -22.27 20.62 2.56
C TYR A 255 -21.73 20.19 3.91
N VAL A 256 -20.40 20.25 4.11
CA VAL A 256 -19.76 19.85 5.36
C VAL A 256 -20.24 20.73 6.52
N ASN A 257 -20.32 22.05 6.32
CA ASN A 257 -20.83 22.98 7.34
C ASN A 257 -22.30 22.76 7.70
N LYS A 258 -23.14 22.37 6.73
CA LYS A 258 -24.54 21.97 7.00
C LYS A 258 -24.65 20.67 7.79
N LYS A 259 -23.65 19.78 7.67
CA LYS A 259 -23.59 18.50 8.39
C LYS A 259 -22.80 18.61 9.70
N ALA A 260 -22.28 19.81 10.02
CA ALA A 260 -21.51 20.03 11.25
C ALA A 260 -22.34 19.66 12.49
N ALA A 261 -21.89 18.63 13.21
CA ALA A 261 -22.47 18.10 14.43
C ALA A 261 -21.40 17.36 15.22
N GLU A 262 -21.73 16.95 16.44
CA GLU A 262 -20.86 16.08 17.24
C GLU A 262 -20.55 14.78 16.46
N GLY A 263 -19.29 14.40 16.42
CA GLY A 263 -18.80 13.22 15.72
C GLY A 263 -18.57 13.38 14.21
N VAL A 264 -18.78 14.57 13.64
CA VAL A 264 -18.50 14.89 12.24
C VAL A 264 -17.17 15.61 12.10
N ALA A 265 -16.32 15.14 11.17
CA ALA A 265 -15.05 15.76 10.81
C ALA A 265 -14.89 15.89 9.29
N ALA A 266 -13.91 16.66 8.86
CA ALA A 266 -13.53 16.83 7.46
C ALA A 266 -12.10 16.34 7.21
N LEU A 267 -11.91 15.52 6.17
CA LEU A 267 -10.61 15.23 5.57
C LEU A 267 -10.47 16.13 4.34
N CYS A 268 -9.66 17.18 4.47
CA CYS A 268 -9.73 18.33 3.57
C CYS A 268 -8.34 18.80 3.10
N CYS A 269 -8.32 19.86 2.28
CA CYS A 269 -7.10 20.56 1.90
C CYS A 269 -6.82 21.74 2.84
N ASP A 270 -5.59 22.23 2.86
CA ASP A 270 -5.18 23.37 3.71
C ASP A 270 -6.04 24.61 3.48
N GLU A 271 -6.44 24.86 2.21
CA GLU A 271 -7.25 26.00 1.81
C GLU A 271 -8.67 25.96 2.38
N ASP A 272 -9.14 24.80 2.80
CA ASP A 272 -10.50 24.62 3.34
C ASP A 272 -10.58 24.88 4.85
N ILE A 273 -9.46 24.74 5.56
CA ILE A 273 -9.38 24.78 7.02
C ILE A 273 -10.08 26.03 7.61
N PRO A 274 -9.81 27.27 7.14
CA PRO A 274 -10.42 28.48 7.70
C PRO A 274 -11.91 28.60 7.42
N LEU A 275 -12.49 27.78 6.52
CA LEU A 275 -13.88 27.85 6.08
C LEU A 275 -14.76 26.77 6.74
N LEU A 276 -14.17 25.76 7.34
CA LEU A 276 -14.88 24.64 7.94
C LEU A 276 -15.20 24.87 9.41
N LYS A 277 -16.35 24.38 9.86
CA LYS A 277 -16.89 24.49 11.23
C LYS A 277 -16.77 23.19 12.05
N THR A 278 -16.14 22.17 11.46
CA THR A 278 -15.92 20.83 12.06
C THR A 278 -14.45 20.62 12.37
N PRO A 279 -14.06 19.65 13.21
CA PRO A 279 -12.69 19.16 13.28
C PRO A 279 -12.16 18.81 11.89
N VAL A 280 -10.88 19.12 11.61
CA VAL A 280 -10.24 18.96 10.31
C VAL A 280 -9.01 18.09 10.37
N PHE A 281 -8.83 17.26 9.35
CA PHE A 281 -7.65 16.47 9.07
C PHE A 281 -7.14 16.88 7.70
N SER A 282 -5.91 17.40 7.61
CA SER A 282 -5.42 18.01 6.38
C SER A 282 -4.55 17.06 5.57
N LEU A 283 -4.87 16.91 4.29
CA LEU A 283 -4.04 16.22 3.31
C LEU A 283 -2.94 17.11 2.71
N GLY A 284 -2.89 18.40 3.08
CA GLY A 284 -2.01 19.39 2.47
C GLY A 284 -2.71 20.22 1.39
N LYS A 285 -1.95 20.90 0.53
CA LYS A 285 -2.49 21.78 -0.51
C LYS A 285 -3.30 21.04 -1.55
N ARG A 286 -4.36 21.68 -2.07
CA ARG A 286 -5.34 21.10 -3.00
C ARG A 286 -4.75 20.53 -4.28
N ASN A 287 -3.73 21.14 -4.83
CA ASN A 287 -3.10 20.71 -6.08
C ASN A 287 -1.79 19.92 -5.86
N ASP A 288 -1.44 19.60 -4.62
CA ASP A 288 -0.25 18.81 -4.29
C ASP A 288 -0.62 17.36 -3.98
N TYR A 289 -0.92 16.60 -5.03
CA TYR A 289 -1.27 15.18 -4.89
C TYR A 289 -0.12 14.32 -4.36
N THR A 290 1.13 14.75 -4.51
CA THR A 290 2.29 14.06 -3.93
C THR A 290 2.25 14.17 -2.40
N ARG A 291 2.01 15.38 -1.89
CA ARG A 291 1.83 15.60 -0.45
C ARG A 291 0.59 14.88 0.09
N GLN A 292 -0.52 14.93 -0.65
CA GLN A 292 -1.74 14.23 -0.26
C GLN A 292 -1.54 12.71 -0.18
N ALA A 293 -0.81 12.13 -1.14
CA ALA A 293 -0.43 10.72 -1.11
C ALA A 293 0.42 10.39 0.12
N HIS A 294 1.43 11.21 0.41
CA HIS A 294 2.30 11.04 1.57
C HIS A 294 1.55 11.09 2.90
N THR A 295 0.55 11.96 3.02
CA THR A 295 -0.14 12.27 4.28
C THR A 295 -1.36 11.37 4.53
N LEU A 296 -1.95 10.80 3.48
CA LEU A 296 -3.27 10.16 3.53
C LEU A 296 -3.41 9.10 4.64
N PHE A 297 -2.50 8.15 4.72
CA PHE A 297 -2.63 7.08 5.71
C PHE A 297 -2.36 7.56 7.13
N ASP A 298 -1.50 8.55 7.29
CA ASP A 298 -1.26 9.20 8.58
C ASP A 298 -2.53 9.88 9.10
N GLU A 299 -3.20 10.68 8.25
CA GLU A 299 -4.44 11.34 8.63
C GLU A 299 -5.60 10.34 8.88
N LEU A 300 -5.70 9.26 8.09
CA LEU A 300 -6.70 8.22 8.34
C LEU A 300 -6.44 7.50 9.68
N ARG A 301 -5.17 7.35 10.11
CA ARG A 301 -4.82 6.80 11.43
C ARG A 301 -5.12 7.80 12.54
N ARG A 302 -4.83 9.09 12.36
CA ARG A 302 -5.19 10.14 13.33
C ARG A 302 -6.70 10.23 13.56
N ILE A 303 -7.50 9.99 12.50
CA ILE A 303 -8.96 9.86 12.63
C ILE A 303 -9.32 8.67 13.53
N ASP A 304 -8.59 7.57 13.46
CA ASP A 304 -8.82 6.40 14.33
C ASP A 304 -8.40 6.63 15.79
N GLU A 305 -7.48 7.55 16.04
CA GLU A 305 -7.02 7.94 17.39
C GLU A 305 -8.04 8.85 18.10
N ASP A 306 -8.93 9.50 17.35
CA ASP A 306 -10.00 10.35 17.89
C ASP A 306 -11.34 9.57 17.96
N ASP A 307 -11.60 8.97 19.11
CA ASP A 307 -12.84 8.20 19.36
C ASP A 307 -14.12 9.04 19.24
N SER A 308 -14.03 10.36 19.24
CA SER A 308 -15.17 11.24 19.05
C SER A 308 -15.63 11.29 17.61
N VAL A 309 -14.75 11.05 16.62
CA VAL A 309 -15.06 11.10 15.19
C VAL A 309 -15.81 9.85 14.75
N LYS A 310 -17.00 10.03 14.18
CA LYS A 310 -17.87 8.96 13.67
C LYS A 310 -18.04 9.01 12.17
N VAL A 311 -18.06 10.20 11.58
CA VAL A 311 -18.25 10.43 10.14
C VAL A 311 -17.22 11.44 9.64
N VAL A 312 -16.59 11.11 8.52
CA VAL A 312 -15.60 11.99 7.86
C VAL A 312 -16.02 12.23 6.43
N TYR A 313 -16.15 13.50 6.06
CA TYR A 313 -16.38 13.92 4.69
C TYR A 313 -15.09 14.32 4.01
N SER A 314 -14.85 13.81 2.80
CA SER A 314 -13.72 14.23 1.96
C SER A 314 -14.16 14.47 0.53
N ARG A 315 -13.40 15.31 -0.20
CA ARG A 315 -13.63 15.45 -1.66
C ARG A 315 -13.24 14.18 -2.39
N LEU A 316 -13.92 13.92 -3.49
CA LEU A 316 -13.51 12.90 -4.45
C LEU A 316 -12.25 13.40 -5.21
N PRO A 317 -11.07 12.73 -5.10
CA PRO A 317 -9.87 13.18 -5.80
C PRO A 317 -9.96 12.99 -7.32
N LYS A 318 -9.03 13.64 -8.05
CA LYS A 318 -8.88 13.43 -9.49
C LYS A 318 -8.35 12.03 -9.81
N THR A 319 -8.71 11.52 -11.00
CA THR A 319 -8.37 10.15 -11.44
C THR A 319 -7.21 10.12 -12.46
N ASN A 320 -6.27 11.08 -12.38
CA ASN A 320 -5.08 11.15 -13.22
C ASN A 320 -3.82 11.39 -12.37
N GLY A 321 -2.65 11.08 -12.91
CA GLY A 321 -1.37 11.20 -12.23
C GLY A 321 -1.39 10.54 -10.84
N VAL A 322 -0.71 11.13 -9.86
CA VAL A 322 -0.69 10.67 -8.46
C VAL A 322 -2.09 10.78 -7.82
N GLY A 323 -2.95 11.70 -8.30
CA GLY A 323 -4.33 11.83 -7.85
C GLY A 323 -5.14 10.54 -7.98
N MET A 324 -4.88 9.72 -9.01
CA MET A 324 -5.49 8.40 -9.17
C MET A 324 -5.14 7.45 -8.01
N ALA A 325 -3.94 7.53 -7.47
CA ALA A 325 -3.54 6.71 -6.31
C ALA A 325 -4.27 7.16 -5.03
N VAL A 326 -4.38 8.47 -4.80
CA VAL A 326 -5.16 9.04 -3.68
C VAL A 326 -6.64 8.65 -3.81
N TYR A 327 -7.22 8.82 -5.01
CA TYR A 327 -8.58 8.39 -5.32
C TYR A 327 -8.80 6.91 -4.98
N ASN A 328 -7.93 6.03 -5.47
CA ASN A 328 -8.06 4.58 -5.27
C ASN A 328 -8.05 4.18 -3.79
N ARG A 329 -7.28 4.86 -2.94
CA ARG A 329 -7.24 4.58 -1.49
C ARG A 329 -8.47 5.13 -0.79
N LEU A 330 -8.87 6.37 -1.08
CA LEU A 330 -10.04 7.01 -0.47
C LEU A 330 -11.35 6.34 -0.84
N ILE A 331 -11.56 5.97 -2.13
CA ILE A 331 -12.79 5.30 -2.55
C ILE A 331 -12.95 3.94 -1.86
N ARG A 332 -11.84 3.23 -1.58
CA ARG A 332 -11.85 1.97 -0.85
C ARG A 332 -12.05 2.16 0.65
N ALA A 333 -11.45 3.20 1.24
CA ALA A 333 -11.70 3.58 2.63
C ALA A 333 -13.17 3.93 2.86
N ALA A 334 -13.79 4.61 1.88
CA ALA A 334 -15.21 4.95 1.87
C ALA A 334 -16.14 3.76 1.53
N GLY A 335 -15.58 2.59 1.16
CA GLY A 335 -16.40 1.46 0.69
C GLY A 335 -17.23 1.79 -0.56
N PHE A 336 -16.71 2.67 -1.41
CA PHE A 336 -17.36 3.23 -2.62
C PHE A 336 -18.59 4.11 -2.32
N GLU A 337 -18.69 4.64 -1.12
CA GLU A 337 -19.75 5.60 -0.77
C GLU A 337 -19.41 7.00 -1.27
N VAL A 338 -20.16 7.46 -2.26
CA VAL A 338 -20.02 8.79 -2.90
C VAL A 338 -21.37 9.49 -2.94
N ILE A 339 -21.39 10.75 -2.54
CA ILE A 339 -22.53 11.65 -2.71
C ILE A 339 -22.19 12.61 -3.85
N ASP A 340 -22.98 12.57 -4.93
CA ASP A 340 -22.85 13.49 -6.07
C ASP A 340 -23.67 14.75 -5.83
N LEU A 341 -22.98 15.87 -5.57
CA LEU A 341 -23.60 17.18 -5.36
C LEU A 341 -23.68 18.02 -6.64
N GLU A 342 -23.08 17.55 -7.76
CA GLU A 342 -23.16 18.25 -9.05
C GLU A 342 -24.51 18.01 -9.77
N GLN A 343 -25.27 16.99 -9.34
CA GLN A 343 -26.57 16.63 -9.94
C GLN A 343 -27.77 17.18 -9.17
N ASN A 344 -27.54 17.98 -8.10
CA ASN A 344 -28.61 18.57 -7.26
C ASN A 344 -28.68 20.09 -7.40
#